data_95411016978089046997dbc78721a97b
#
_entry.id   95411016978089046997dbc78721a97b
#
_cell.length_a   1.000
_cell.length_b   1.000
_cell.length_c   1.000
_cell.angle_alpha   90.00
_cell.angle_beta   90.00
_cell.angle_gamma   90.00
#
_symmetry.space_group_name_H-M   'P 1'
#
loop_
_entity.id
_entity.type
_entity.pdbx_description
1 polymer ?
#
loop_
_entity_poly.entity_id
_entity_poly.type
_entity_poly.pdbx_seq_one_letter_code
_entity_poly.pdbx_strand_id
1 'polypeptide(L)'
;MKKLSLILTLALCLVVAMLAACTGEGTTPADTEAPAETWICACGQDNGGKFCSECGTARPEPETTEAETTETTETTEEPTDDSASETTEAPTSADTEPAETETRAPRYDYFEADVKADVTIDKSVYTGMQLTLPANLQVTHDDVMDYIEYVLFQYRTADNGTTQMTDKPMKLGDTAYVYYKGMIDGVEFEGGSNWDSTSPYALGLGSGSFIPGFEESLVGVIPQNATKDTPAEVHVTFPEDYGSADLAGKAAIFYVAVEYAVEYTIPAYNRDTVENTLQYQGEKDFYASDAAYLTEFENYVKTYLESDLAEDLEYEKINALWNYLTEQTSCQNLPQLELDYYYGAYLEEIEYYYDYYSAYGGTSFKEQYPDFDAFAKSYMGVAADGDWKAELNKLCEDMVKKDMITYAIAELEGMKSLSDEEYKAELKYWVDYYQGYMTEEEILSNMGEEVIRAGALSEKMQKWLLEQATFTFEAAE
;
A
#
# COMPACT_ATOMS: atom_id res chain seq x y z
N MET A 1 7.51 4.77 0.11
CA MET A 1 7.59 5.95 0.99
C MET A 1 6.38 6.90 0.87
N LYS A 2 5.70 7.03 -0.28
CA LYS A 2 4.52 7.91 -0.43
C LYS A 2 3.21 7.38 0.21
N LYS A 3 3.06 6.07 0.41
CA LYS A 3 1.92 5.48 1.16
C LYS A 3 1.92 5.78 2.66
N LEU A 4 3.02 6.29 3.19
CA LEU A 4 3.18 6.58 4.62
C LEU A 4 2.43 7.85 5.08
N SER A 5 2.23 8.85 4.21
CA SER A 5 1.77 10.17 4.66
C SER A 5 0.27 10.25 5.01
N LEU A 6 -0.62 9.48 4.37
CA LEU A 6 -2.05 9.46 4.73
C LEU A 6 -2.32 8.46 5.86
N ILE A 7 -1.62 7.32 5.83
CA ILE A 7 -1.57 6.37 6.96
C ILE A 7 -0.93 7.06 8.17
N LEU A 8 0.05 7.97 7.98
CA LEU A 8 0.68 8.73 9.06
C LEU A 8 -0.27 9.70 9.77
N THR A 9 -1.16 10.40 9.06
CA THR A 9 -2.12 11.30 9.71
C THR A 9 -3.16 10.55 10.57
N LEU A 10 -3.48 9.32 10.19
CA LEU A 10 -4.38 8.43 10.93
C LEU A 10 -3.62 7.56 11.96
N ALA A 11 -2.40 7.11 11.65
CA ALA A 11 -1.55 6.34 12.55
C ALA A 11 -0.99 7.17 13.72
N LEU A 12 -0.88 8.49 13.56
CA LEU A 12 -0.37 9.38 14.60
C LEU A 12 -1.24 9.40 15.87
N CYS A 13 -2.55 9.26 15.72
CA CYS A 13 -3.44 9.03 16.85
C CYS A 13 -3.25 7.64 17.50
N LEU A 14 -2.55 6.73 16.82
CA LEU A 14 -2.40 5.32 17.18
C LEU A 14 -1.23 5.02 18.11
N VAL A 15 -0.10 5.69 17.93
CA VAL A 15 1.13 5.43 18.71
C VAL A 15 0.95 5.88 20.16
N VAL A 16 0.25 7.00 20.37
CA VAL A 16 -0.08 7.47 21.73
C VAL A 16 -0.97 6.48 22.47
N ALA A 17 -1.82 5.72 21.77
CA ALA A 17 -2.70 4.72 22.39
C ALA A 17 -1.99 3.38 22.68
N MET A 18 -0.97 3.00 21.89
CA MET A 18 -0.22 1.74 22.13
C MET A 18 0.78 1.87 23.29
N LEU A 19 1.36 3.05 23.51
CA LEU A 19 2.31 3.26 24.62
C LEU A 19 1.64 3.15 26.00
N ALA A 20 0.37 3.55 26.13
CA ALA A 20 -0.39 3.38 27.37
C ALA A 20 -0.78 1.93 27.69
N ALA A 21 -0.79 1.04 26.69
CA ALA A 21 -1.15 -0.38 26.87
C ALA A 21 0.07 -1.29 27.18
N CYS A 22 1.30 -0.82 26.98
CA CYS A 22 2.52 -1.64 27.11
C CYS A 22 3.24 -1.53 28.47
N THR A 23 2.75 -0.76 29.45
CA THR A 23 3.35 -0.68 30.80
C THR A 23 2.76 -1.67 31.82
N GLY A 24 1.94 -2.62 31.38
CA GLY A 24 1.49 -3.77 32.18
C GLY A 24 2.50 -4.89 32.14
N GLU A 25 3.13 -5.20 33.27
CA GLU A 25 4.13 -6.23 33.47
C GLU A 25 3.72 -7.60 32.91
N GLY A 26 4.70 -8.19 32.21
CA GLY A 26 4.67 -9.41 31.47
C GLY A 26 4.18 -10.67 32.17
N THR A 27 3.52 -11.46 31.42
CA THR A 27 3.71 -12.90 31.35
C THR A 27 3.68 -13.28 29.89
N THR A 28 4.82 -13.79 29.41
CA THR A 28 4.94 -14.46 28.12
C THR A 28 3.97 -15.64 28.08
N PRO A 29 3.01 -15.69 27.14
CA PRO A 29 2.44 -16.96 26.74
C PRO A 29 3.37 -17.58 25.70
N ALA A 30 3.70 -18.83 25.95
CA ALA A 30 4.39 -19.69 25.00
C ALA A 30 3.63 -19.73 23.67
N ASP A 31 4.43 -19.77 22.58
CA ASP A 31 3.98 -20.05 21.23
C ASP A 31 2.94 -21.16 21.18
N THR A 32 1.72 -20.80 20.84
CA THR A 32 0.76 -21.68 20.21
C THR A 32 0.23 -20.93 19.01
N GLU A 33 0.93 -21.08 17.87
CA GLU A 33 0.30 -20.87 16.57
C GLU A 33 -0.97 -21.71 16.55
N ALA A 34 -2.11 -21.05 16.48
CA ALA A 34 -3.33 -21.70 16.04
C ALA A 34 -3.05 -22.23 14.62
N PRO A 35 -3.27 -23.52 14.30
CA PRO A 35 -3.05 -24.03 12.97
C PRO A 35 -3.90 -23.21 12.00
N ALA A 36 -3.27 -22.61 10.98
CA ALA A 36 -3.96 -21.95 9.89
C ALA A 36 -5.01 -22.92 9.35
N GLU A 37 -6.29 -22.53 9.37
CA GLU A 37 -7.37 -23.35 8.85
C GLU A 37 -7.13 -23.62 7.37
N THR A 38 -6.69 -24.85 7.06
CA THR A 38 -6.53 -25.30 5.69
C THR A 38 -7.88 -25.72 5.09
N TRP A 39 -8.05 -25.54 3.81
CA TRP A 39 -9.23 -25.96 3.05
C TRP A 39 -8.81 -26.80 1.84
N ILE A 40 -9.64 -27.77 1.46
CA ILE A 40 -9.35 -28.65 0.34
C ILE A 40 -10.12 -28.16 -0.88
N CYS A 41 -9.38 -27.82 -1.94
CA CYS A 41 -9.94 -27.44 -3.23
C CYS A 41 -10.59 -28.66 -3.92
N ALA A 42 -11.55 -28.42 -4.80
CA ALA A 42 -12.18 -29.46 -5.62
C ALA A 42 -11.18 -30.24 -6.51
N CYS A 43 -9.98 -29.69 -6.77
CA CYS A 43 -8.87 -30.39 -7.42
C CYS A 43 -8.11 -31.35 -6.49
N GLY A 44 -8.45 -31.40 -5.20
CA GLY A 44 -7.84 -32.30 -4.21
C GLY A 44 -6.63 -31.69 -3.46
N GLN A 45 -6.24 -30.43 -3.75
CA GLN A 45 -5.11 -29.77 -3.12
C GLN A 45 -5.51 -29.14 -1.77
N ASP A 46 -4.66 -29.32 -0.76
CA ASP A 46 -4.80 -28.68 0.55
C ASP A 46 -4.15 -27.28 0.53
N ASN A 47 -4.88 -26.25 0.97
CA ASN A 47 -4.48 -24.84 0.85
C ASN A 47 -4.70 -24.06 2.14
N GLY A 48 -3.71 -23.24 2.54
CA GLY A 48 -3.80 -22.33 3.67
C GLY A 48 -4.19 -20.88 3.29
N GLY A 49 -4.29 -20.55 1.99
CA GLY A 49 -4.54 -19.22 1.46
C GLY A 49 -5.98 -18.98 0.98
N LYS A 50 -6.23 -17.80 0.43
CA LYS A 50 -7.52 -17.41 -0.16
C LYS A 50 -7.81 -18.09 -1.50
N PHE A 51 -6.77 -18.58 -2.17
CA PHE A 51 -6.86 -19.25 -3.48
C PHE A 51 -6.09 -20.56 -3.46
N CYS A 52 -6.51 -21.51 -4.30
CA CYS A 52 -5.80 -22.77 -4.49
C CYS A 52 -4.49 -22.55 -5.26
N SER A 53 -3.38 -23.05 -4.72
CA SER A 53 -2.05 -22.92 -5.32
C SER A 53 -1.87 -23.67 -6.64
N GLU A 54 -2.72 -24.67 -6.93
CA GLU A 54 -2.62 -25.49 -8.13
C GLU A 54 -3.55 -25.02 -9.26
N CYS A 55 -4.77 -24.56 -8.94
CA CYS A 55 -5.77 -24.24 -9.97
C CYS A 55 -6.37 -22.83 -9.85
N GLY A 56 -5.92 -22.00 -8.89
CA GLY A 56 -6.38 -20.64 -8.72
C GLY A 56 -7.82 -20.47 -8.19
N THR A 57 -8.53 -21.56 -7.84
CA THR A 57 -9.91 -21.50 -7.34
C THR A 57 -9.95 -20.78 -5.99
N ALA A 58 -10.87 -19.81 -5.81
CA ALA A 58 -11.06 -19.10 -4.55
C ALA A 58 -11.59 -20.02 -3.45
N ARG A 59 -11.21 -19.75 -2.20
CA ARG A 59 -11.75 -20.43 -1.01
C ARG A 59 -13.27 -20.20 -0.94
N PRO A 60 -14.09 -21.25 -0.75
CA PRO A 60 -15.54 -21.06 -0.55
C PRO A 60 -15.81 -20.29 0.73
N GLU A 61 -16.72 -19.31 0.68
CA GLU A 61 -17.16 -18.60 1.87
C GLU A 61 -17.91 -19.55 2.82
N PRO A 62 -17.75 -19.43 4.15
CA PRO A 62 -18.51 -20.25 5.10
C PRO A 62 -20.00 -19.89 5.01
N GLU A 63 -20.86 -20.87 4.75
CA GLU A 63 -22.30 -20.71 4.79
C GLU A 63 -22.73 -20.32 6.23
N THR A 64 -23.29 -19.14 6.40
CA THR A 64 -23.92 -18.69 7.63
C THR A 64 -25.24 -19.45 7.81
N THR A 65 -25.20 -20.53 8.57
CA THR A 65 -26.41 -21.18 9.07
C THR A 65 -26.94 -20.42 10.29
N GLU A 66 -28.07 -19.77 10.14
CA GLU A 66 -28.88 -19.31 11.26
C GLU A 66 -29.34 -20.52 12.08
N ALA A 67 -28.91 -20.57 13.34
CA ALA A 67 -29.38 -21.59 14.29
C ALA A 67 -30.55 -21.07 15.09
N GLU A 68 -31.71 -21.65 14.85
CA GLU A 68 -32.92 -21.52 15.72
C GLU A 68 -32.62 -22.00 17.13
N THR A 69 -32.97 -21.15 18.08
CA THR A 69 -33.01 -21.44 19.53
C THR A 69 -34.13 -22.38 19.85
N THR A 70 -33.83 -23.54 20.41
CA THR A 70 -34.79 -24.32 21.21
C THR A 70 -34.23 -24.54 22.60
N GLU A 71 -34.95 -23.98 23.59
CA GLU A 71 -34.81 -24.26 25.03
C GLU A 71 -35.07 -25.75 25.31
N THR A 72 -34.22 -26.34 26.14
CA THR A 72 -34.67 -27.45 27.01
C THR A 72 -33.86 -27.43 28.30
N THR A 73 -34.61 -27.21 29.36
CA THR A 73 -34.26 -27.35 30.77
C THR A 73 -34.05 -28.82 31.10
N GLU A 74 -33.00 -29.18 31.83
CA GLU A 74 -33.12 -30.20 32.91
C GLU A 74 -31.88 -30.22 33.82
N THR A 75 -32.18 -30.38 35.02
CA THR A 75 -31.66 -30.31 36.37
C THR A 75 -30.72 -31.48 36.76
N THR A 76 -29.91 -31.20 37.85
CA THR A 76 -29.40 -32.17 38.87
C THR A 76 -28.09 -32.91 38.54
N GLU A 77 -27.07 -33.03 39.33
CA GLU A 77 -26.81 -33.14 40.77
C GLU A 77 -25.27 -33.09 41.00
N GLU A 78 -24.85 -32.57 42.14
CA GLU A 78 -23.50 -32.76 42.70
C GLU A 78 -23.29 -34.22 43.17
N PRO A 79 -22.04 -34.67 43.32
CA PRO A 79 -21.62 -34.97 44.68
C PRO A 79 -20.20 -34.47 45.04
N THR A 80 -20.12 -34.06 46.27
CA THR A 80 -18.99 -33.83 47.14
C THR A 80 -18.00 -34.99 47.23
N ASP A 81 -16.66 -34.76 47.28
CA ASP A 81 -15.85 -35.37 48.34
C ASP A 81 -14.54 -34.59 48.60
N ASP A 82 -14.17 -34.66 49.80
CA ASP A 82 -13.24 -34.00 50.68
C ASP A 82 -11.81 -34.47 50.45
N SER A 83 -10.81 -33.58 50.46
CA SER A 83 -9.55 -33.88 51.18
C SER A 83 -8.69 -32.64 51.35
N ALA A 84 -8.32 -32.41 52.56
CA ALA A 84 -7.60 -31.32 53.17
C ALA A 84 -6.11 -31.23 52.87
N SER A 85 -5.58 -30.03 53.19
CA SER A 85 -4.21 -29.70 53.69
C SER A 85 -3.22 -29.27 52.58
N GLU A 86 -2.70 -28.06 52.58
CA GLU A 86 -1.80 -27.41 53.56
C GLU A 86 -1.64 -25.93 53.23
N THR A 87 -1.73 -25.11 54.23
CA THR A 87 -1.42 -23.70 54.29
C THR A 87 0.04 -23.40 54.04
N THR A 88 0.33 -22.53 53.03
CA THR A 88 1.57 -21.74 53.04
C THR A 88 1.14 -20.26 52.80
N GLU A 89 1.51 -19.45 53.77
CA GLU A 89 1.23 -18.02 53.78
C GLU A 89 1.88 -17.31 52.62
N ALA A 90 1.11 -16.52 51.88
CA ALA A 90 1.61 -15.56 50.91
C ALA A 90 2.06 -14.27 51.65
N PRO A 91 3.15 -13.63 51.24
CA PRO A 91 3.55 -12.34 51.78
C PRO A 91 2.55 -11.27 51.37
N THR A 92 2.16 -10.45 52.32
CA THR A 92 1.35 -9.26 52.21
C THR A 92 1.80 -8.36 51.06
N SER A 93 0.81 -8.05 50.21
CA SER A 93 0.92 -7.04 49.19
C SER A 93 1.26 -5.68 49.79
N ALA A 94 2.36 -5.10 49.32
CA ALA A 94 2.63 -3.69 49.48
C ALA A 94 1.59 -2.91 48.65
N ASP A 95 1.06 -1.84 49.25
CA ASP A 95 0.20 -0.86 48.60
C ASP A 95 0.88 -0.42 47.27
N THR A 96 0.32 -0.86 46.14
CA THR A 96 0.59 -0.26 44.86
C THR A 96 -0.30 0.98 44.80
N GLU A 97 0.30 2.15 44.88
CA GLU A 97 -0.38 3.39 44.48
C GLU A 97 -1.01 3.17 43.10
N PRO A 98 -2.25 3.65 42.85
CA PRO A 98 -2.82 3.58 41.52
C PRO A 98 -1.85 4.30 40.56
N ALA A 99 -1.50 3.63 39.46
CA ALA A 99 -0.72 4.24 38.40
C ALA A 99 -1.34 5.58 38.05
N GLU A 100 -0.56 6.65 38.12
CA GLU A 100 -0.98 7.96 37.64
C GLU A 100 -1.43 7.73 36.18
N THR A 101 -2.71 7.98 35.91
CA THR A 101 -3.22 8.06 34.54
C THR A 101 -2.40 9.16 33.88
N GLU A 102 -1.53 8.80 32.96
CA GLU A 102 -0.82 9.77 32.14
C GLU A 102 -1.87 10.68 31.52
N THR A 103 -1.86 11.94 31.95
CA THR A 103 -2.81 12.93 31.43
C THR A 103 -2.38 13.24 30.03
N ARG A 104 -3.19 12.82 29.05
CA ARG A 104 -2.98 13.12 27.65
C ARG A 104 -2.70 14.62 27.43
N ALA A 105 -1.79 14.95 26.52
CA ALA A 105 -1.47 16.32 26.16
C ALA A 105 -2.74 17.10 25.78
N PRO A 106 -2.94 18.32 26.33
CA PRO A 106 -4.13 19.11 26.03
C PRO A 106 -4.12 19.53 24.56
N ARG A 107 -5.30 19.52 23.93
CA ARG A 107 -5.50 20.02 22.56
C ARG A 107 -6.19 21.36 22.55
N TYR A 108 -6.05 22.10 21.43
CA TYR A 108 -6.81 23.32 21.18
C TYR A 108 -8.26 22.98 20.81
N ASP A 109 -9.20 23.66 21.46
CA ASP A 109 -10.62 23.41 21.19
C ASP A 109 -11.12 24.20 19.98
N TYR A 110 -10.95 23.62 18.82
CA TYR A 110 -11.41 24.19 17.55
C TYR A 110 -12.95 24.31 17.46
N PHE A 111 -13.72 23.49 18.20
CA PHE A 111 -15.18 23.58 18.17
C PHE A 111 -15.69 24.84 18.84
N GLU A 112 -15.04 25.29 19.90
CA GLU A 112 -15.42 26.50 20.65
C GLU A 112 -14.72 27.76 20.13
N ALA A 113 -13.61 27.63 19.43
CA ALA A 113 -12.82 28.76 18.92
C ALA A 113 -13.46 29.43 17.69
N ASP A 114 -13.30 30.75 17.56
CA ASP A 114 -13.59 31.54 16.34
C ASP A 114 -12.39 31.47 15.38
N VAL A 115 -12.20 30.31 14.75
CA VAL A 115 -11.04 30.04 13.89
C VAL A 115 -11.03 30.92 12.65
N LYS A 116 -12.18 31.30 12.12
CA LYS A 116 -12.29 32.18 10.94
C LYS A 116 -11.69 33.57 11.13
N ALA A 117 -11.47 34.01 12.37
CA ALA A 117 -10.81 35.27 12.64
C ALA A 117 -9.31 35.23 12.25
N ASP A 118 -8.70 34.07 12.32
CA ASP A 118 -7.29 33.83 12.02
C ASP A 118 -7.04 33.19 10.63
N VAL A 119 -8.10 32.88 9.88
CA VAL A 119 -8.03 32.29 8.54
C VAL A 119 -8.61 33.23 7.51
N THR A 120 -7.78 33.64 6.55
CA THR A 120 -8.24 34.44 5.40
C THR A 120 -8.46 33.56 4.21
N ILE A 121 -9.73 33.24 3.90
CA ILE A 121 -10.15 32.43 2.78
C ILE A 121 -11.44 32.99 2.14
N ASP A 122 -11.47 33.08 0.82
CA ASP A 122 -12.66 33.46 0.06
C ASP A 122 -13.40 32.22 -0.41
N LYS A 123 -14.73 32.28 -0.48
CA LYS A 123 -15.57 31.15 -0.93
C LYS A 123 -15.16 30.61 -2.31
N SER A 124 -14.69 31.48 -3.19
CA SER A 124 -14.21 31.09 -4.52
C SER A 124 -12.97 30.21 -4.50
N VAL A 125 -12.23 30.19 -3.40
CA VAL A 125 -11.04 29.33 -3.23
C VAL A 125 -11.43 27.88 -3.05
N TYR A 126 -12.48 27.59 -2.27
CA TYR A 126 -12.86 26.24 -1.92
C TYR A 126 -14.12 25.73 -2.64
N THR A 127 -14.64 26.46 -3.64
CA THR A 127 -15.77 26.03 -4.48
C THR A 127 -15.41 26.13 -5.95
N GLY A 128 -15.70 25.06 -6.72
CA GLY A 128 -15.40 24.99 -8.15
C GLY A 128 -13.89 24.89 -8.43
N MET A 129 -13.15 24.30 -7.53
CA MET A 129 -11.71 24.06 -7.69
C MET A 129 -11.41 23.25 -8.93
N GLN A 130 -10.33 23.62 -9.65
CA GLN A 130 -9.80 22.86 -10.78
C GLN A 130 -8.44 22.32 -10.35
N LEU A 131 -8.37 21.01 -10.11
CA LEU A 131 -7.18 20.34 -9.60
C LEU A 131 -6.62 19.37 -10.64
N THR A 132 -5.32 19.31 -10.75
CA THR A 132 -4.63 18.45 -11.72
C THR A 132 -3.95 17.29 -10.99
N LEU A 133 -4.15 16.09 -11.50
CA LEU A 133 -3.57 14.85 -10.98
C LEU A 133 -2.49 14.34 -11.92
N PRO A 134 -1.53 13.55 -11.44
CA PRO A 134 -0.52 12.91 -12.25
C PRO A 134 -1.12 12.04 -13.37
N ALA A 135 -0.50 12.07 -14.57
CA ALA A 135 -1.00 11.34 -15.74
C ALA A 135 -1.07 9.82 -15.51
N ASN A 136 -0.14 9.25 -14.75
CA ASN A 136 -0.04 7.82 -14.47
C ASN A 136 -1.18 7.26 -13.58
N LEU A 137 -2.09 8.11 -13.11
CA LEU A 137 -3.32 7.69 -12.40
C LEU A 137 -4.54 7.60 -13.31
N GLN A 138 -4.37 7.87 -14.59
CA GLN A 138 -5.41 7.71 -15.61
C GLN A 138 -5.17 6.42 -16.39
N VAL A 139 -6.11 5.48 -16.32
CA VAL A 139 -6.06 4.28 -17.17
C VAL A 139 -6.43 4.65 -18.59
N THR A 140 -5.47 4.57 -19.50
CA THR A 140 -5.63 4.82 -20.93
C THR A 140 -6.05 3.55 -21.68
N HIS A 141 -6.38 3.67 -22.96
CA HIS A 141 -6.61 2.50 -23.80
C HIS A 141 -5.32 1.69 -24.03
N ASP A 142 -4.18 2.37 -24.12
CA ASP A 142 -2.89 1.69 -24.30
C ASP A 142 -2.55 0.84 -23.07
N ASP A 143 -2.79 1.33 -21.84
CA ASP A 143 -2.60 0.54 -20.61
C ASP A 143 -3.48 -0.73 -20.59
N VAL A 144 -4.71 -0.62 -21.09
CA VAL A 144 -5.62 -1.77 -21.24
C VAL A 144 -5.06 -2.79 -22.23
N MET A 145 -4.55 -2.32 -23.38
CA MET A 145 -3.98 -3.20 -24.39
C MET A 145 -2.68 -3.85 -23.93
N ASP A 146 -1.81 -3.10 -23.27
CA ASP A 146 -0.54 -3.60 -22.69
C ASP A 146 -0.84 -4.68 -21.63
N TYR A 147 -1.84 -4.46 -20.78
CA TYR A 147 -2.26 -5.48 -19.81
C TYR A 147 -2.82 -6.74 -20.49
N ILE A 148 -3.63 -6.58 -21.54
CA ILE A 148 -4.17 -7.72 -22.32
C ILE A 148 -3.01 -8.49 -22.98
N GLU A 149 -2.04 -7.79 -23.57
CA GLU A 149 -0.85 -8.42 -24.18
C GLU A 149 -0.02 -9.15 -23.14
N TYR A 150 0.20 -8.54 -21.96
CA TYR A 150 0.86 -9.20 -20.84
C TYR A 150 0.12 -10.48 -20.40
N VAL A 151 -1.20 -10.44 -20.26
CA VAL A 151 -1.99 -11.62 -19.91
C VAL A 151 -1.88 -12.69 -20.99
N LEU A 152 -2.04 -12.36 -22.27
CA LEU A 152 -1.90 -13.29 -23.38
C LEU A 152 -0.52 -13.94 -23.43
N PHE A 153 0.53 -13.18 -23.12
CA PHE A 153 1.88 -13.70 -23.01
C PHE A 153 2.00 -14.82 -21.96
N GLN A 154 1.27 -14.76 -20.85
CA GLN A 154 1.29 -15.82 -19.83
C GLN A 154 0.65 -17.14 -20.34
N TYR A 155 -0.26 -17.06 -21.34
CA TYR A 155 -0.92 -18.21 -21.95
C TYR A 155 -0.20 -18.70 -23.22
N ARG A 156 1.02 -18.24 -23.52
CA ARG A 156 1.80 -18.72 -24.64
C ARG A 156 2.14 -20.20 -24.52
N THR A 157 2.15 -20.91 -25.63
CA THR A 157 2.44 -22.33 -25.68
C THR A 157 3.70 -22.60 -26.50
N ALA A 158 4.54 -23.55 -26.04
CA ALA A 158 5.72 -23.97 -26.77
C ALA A 158 5.33 -24.70 -28.08
N ASP A 159 5.82 -24.23 -29.21
CA ASP A 159 5.41 -24.72 -30.53
C ASP A 159 5.88 -26.16 -30.78
N ASN A 160 7.07 -26.51 -30.29
CA ASN A 160 7.68 -27.84 -30.49
C ASN A 160 8.20 -28.43 -29.17
N GLY A 161 7.43 -28.27 -28.09
CA GLY A 161 7.89 -28.64 -26.75
C GLY A 161 9.08 -27.80 -26.32
N THR A 162 10.14 -28.42 -25.79
CA THR A 162 11.35 -27.68 -25.33
C THR A 162 12.51 -27.80 -26.32
N THR A 163 12.22 -27.84 -27.61
CA THR A 163 13.27 -27.97 -28.65
C THR A 163 14.10 -26.70 -28.69
N GLN A 164 15.40 -26.84 -28.48
CA GLN A 164 16.37 -25.74 -28.55
C GLN A 164 16.56 -25.26 -29.98
N MET A 165 16.38 -23.97 -30.19
CA MET A 165 16.56 -23.29 -31.47
C MET A 165 17.82 -22.42 -31.42
N THR A 166 18.72 -22.60 -32.38
CA THR A 166 19.96 -21.82 -32.46
C THR A 166 20.15 -21.13 -33.80
N ASP A 167 19.45 -21.56 -34.85
CA ASP A 167 19.69 -21.20 -36.26
C ASP A 167 18.61 -20.31 -36.88
N LYS A 168 17.61 -19.93 -36.13
CA LYS A 168 16.51 -19.05 -36.58
C LYS A 168 16.47 -17.75 -35.76
N PRO A 169 15.93 -16.65 -36.33
CA PRO A 169 15.71 -15.43 -35.60
C PRO A 169 14.64 -15.65 -34.53
N MET A 170 14.93 -15.15 -33.34
CA MET A 170 13.97 -15.11 -32.21
C MET A 170 12.81 -14.15 -32.51
N LYS A 171 11.63 -14.46 -32.01
CA LYS A 171 10.41 -13.63 -32.11
C LYS A 171 9.85 -13.30 -30.76
N LEU A 172 8.93 -12.34 -30.73
CA LEU A 172 8.15 -12.05 -29.53
C LEU A 172 7.43 -13.32 -29.04
N GLY A 173 7.45 -13.54 -27.72
CA GLY A 173 6.93 -14.76 -27.11
C GLY A 173 7.95 -15.86 -26.89
N ASP A 174 9.05 -15.92 -27.65
CA ASP A 174 10.09 -16.93 -27.47
C ASP A 174 10.75 -16.78 -26.08
N THR A 175 11.29 -17.88 -25.56
CA THR A 175 12.16 -17.83 -24.38
C THR A 175 13.61 -17.94 -24.82
N ALA A 176 14.38 -16.85 -24.65
CA ALA A 176 15.82 -16.83 -24.89
C ALA A 176 16.59 -17.24 -23.64
N TYR A 177 17.55 -18.11 -23.77
CA TYR A 177 18.47 -18.50 -22.68
C TYR A 177 19.75 -17.72 -22.83
N VAL A 178 19.91 -16.69 -21.97
CA VAL A 178 20.90 -15.62 -22.18
C VAL A 178 21.92 -15.50 -21.05
N TYR A 179 23.13 -15.10 -21.44
CA TYR A 179 24.12 -14.49 -20.56
C TYR A 179 24.23 -13.01 -20.95
N TYR A 180 24.22 -12.13 -19.97
CA TYR A 180 24.30 -10.69 -20.22
C TYR A 180 25.28 -10.01 -19.28
N LYS A 181 25.80 -8.86 -19.74
CA LYS A 181 26.70 -7.99 -19.01
C LYS A 181 26.40 -6.54 -19.35
N GLY A 182 25.96 -5.77 -18.36
CA GLY A 182 25.61 -4.36 -18.50
C GLY A 182 26.78 -3.43 -18.20
N MET A 183 26.92 -2.39 -19.00
CA MET A 183 27.95 -1.37 -18.89
C MET A 183 27.32 0.02 -18.90
N ILE A 184 27.75 0.90 -17.99
CA ILE A 184 27.47 2.33 -18.01
C ILE A 184 28.82 3.04 -18.16
N ASP A 185 28.96 3.91 -19.15
CA ASP A 185 30.20 4.61 -19.44
C ASP A 185 31.45 3.68 -19.60
N GLY A 186 31.20 2.44 -20.05
CA GLY A 186 32.23 1.43 -20.24
C GLY A 186 32.66 0.71 -18.95
N VAL A 187 31.95 0.89 -17.85
CA VAL A 187 32.18 0.23 -16.56
C VAL A 187 31.00 -0.68 -16.24
N GLU A 188 31.29 -1.93 -15.87
CA GLU A 188 30.26 -2.89 -15.40
C GLU A 188 29.69 -2.41 -14.07
N PHE A 189 28.37 -2.51 -13.89
CA PHE A 189 27.69 -2.09 -12.68
C PHE A 189 27.12 -3.29 -11.90
N GLU A 190 26.97 -3.14 -10.61
CA GLU A 190 26.49 -4.19 -9.71
C GLU A 190 25.07 -4.62 -10.06
N GLY A 191 24.80 -5.93 -10.08
CA GLY A 191 23.51 -6.51 -10.43
C GLY A 191 23.22 -6.57 -11.94
N GLY A 192 24.05 -5.94 -12.79
CA GLY A 192 23.84 -5.88 -14.24
C GLY A 192 24.38 -7.06 -15.03
N SER A 193 24.84 -8.16 -14.40
CA SER A 193 25.54 -9.23 -15.11
C SER A 193 25.21 -10.62 -14.54
N ASN A 194 25.04 -11.58 -15.46
CA ASN A 194 25.13 -13.01 -15.18
C ASN A 194 26.19 -13.70 -16.07
N TRP A 195 27.13 -12.93 -16.63
CA TRP A 195 28.06 -13.38 -17.67
C TRP A 195 28.88 -14.60 -17.29
N ASP A 196 29.30 -14.68 -16.04
CA ASP A 196 30.12 -15.76 -15.49
C ASP A 196 29.30 -16.86 -14.77
N SER A 197 27.97 -16.80 -14.89
CA SER A 197 27.07 -17.83 -14.37
C SER A 197 27.31 -19.19 -15.05
N THR A 198 27.05 -20.26 -14.33
CA THR A 198 27.12 -21.63 -14.83
C THR A 198 25.93 -22.02 -15.69
N SER A 199 24.84 -21.24 -15.63
CA SER A 199 23.62 -21.47 -16.40
C SER A 199 23.05 -20.15 -16.93
N PRO A 200 22.48 -20.14 -18.15
CA PRO A 200 21.85 -18.97 -18.72
C PRO A 200 20.58 -18.59 -17.96
N TYR A 201 20.22 -17.33 -18.05
CA TYR A 201 18.92 -16.82 -17.58
C TYR A 201 17.87 -17.09 -18.67
N ALA A 202 16.71 -17.63 -18.28
CA ALA A 202 15.58 -17.86 -19.17
C ALA A 202 14.75 -16.58 -19.28
N LEU A 203 14.87 -15.85 -20.37
CA LEU A 203 14.21 -14.58 -20.66
C LEU A 203 13.08 -14.78 -21.66
N GLY A 204 11.85 -14.48 -21.27
CA GLY A 204 10.71 -14.42 -22.19
C GLY A 204 10.72 -13.11 -22.96
N LEU A 205 10.85 -13.13 -24.28
CA LEU A 205 10.83 -11.93 -25.11
C LEU A 205 9.41 -11.34 -25.16
N GLY A 206 9.22 -10.17 -24.57
CA GLY A 206 7.93 -9.51 -24.38
C GLY A 206 7.32 -9.78 -23.01
N SER A 207 8.10 -10.29 -22.05
CA SER A 207 7.66 -10.50 -20.68
C SER A 207 7.58 -9.22 -19.85
N GLY A 208 8.28 -8.16 -20.27
CA GLY A 208 8.46 -6.95 -19.47
C GLY A 208 9.32 -7.15 -18.21
N SER A 209 10.09 -8.24 -18.14
CA SER A 209 10.92 -8.56 -16.96
C SER A 209 12.19 -7.74 -16.89
N PHE A 210 12.63 -7.20 -18.04
CA PHE A 210 13.81 -6.36 -18.17
C PHE A 210 13.40 -4.92 -18.47
N ILE A 211 14.36 -4.00 -18.36
CA ILE A 211 14.12 -2.58 -18.68
C ILE A 211 13.66 -2.42 -20.13
N PRO A 212 12.78 -1.43 -20.41
CA PRO A 212 12.20 -1.23 -21.74
C PRO A 212 13.25 -1.17 -22.83
N GLY A 213 12.98 -1.83 -23.96
CA GLY A 213 13.89 -1.90 -25.10
C GLY A 213 14.89 -3.07 -25.06
N PHE A 214 15.07 -3.73 -23.91
CA PHE A 214 16.02 -4.84 -23.80
C PHE A 214 15.53 -6.10 -24.54
N GLU A 215 14.32 -6.54 -24.24
CA GLU A 215 13.72 -7.76 -24.83
C GLU A 215 13.43 -7.57 -26.32
N GLU A 216 12.94 -6.40 -26.71
CA GLU A 216 12.64 -6.02 -28.08
C GLU A 216 13.92 -6.01 -28.95
N SER A 217 15.05 -5.60 -28.39
CA SER A 217 16.33 -5.59 -29.09
C SER A 217 16.83 -7.00 -29.43
N LEU A 218 16.35 -8.02 -28.75
CA LEU A 218 16.69 -9.42 -29.02
C LEU A 218 15.78 -10.07 -30.04
N VAL A 219 14.65 -9.45 -30.39
CA VAL A 219 13.77 -9.94 -31.48
C VAL A 219 14.52 -9.83 -32.82
N GLY A 220 14.53 -10.93 -33.56
CA GLY A 220 15.28 -11.03 -34.82
C GLY A 220 16.74 -11.48 -34.67
N VAL A 221 17.28 -11.51 -33.47
CA VAL A 221 18.62 -12.07 -33.20
C VAL A 221 18.59 -13.59 -33.41
N ILE A 222 19.61 -14.11 -34.08
CA ILE A 222 19.81 -15.56 -34.27
C ILE A 222 20.80 -16.02 -33.19
N PRO A 223 20.43 -16.96 -32.30
CA PRO A 223 21.25 -17.34 -31.16
C PRO A 223 22.69 -17.70 -31.49
N GLN A 224 22.91 -18.51 -32.51
CA GLN A 224 24.29 -18.89 -32.94
C GLN A 224 25.16 -17.72 -33.36
N ASN A 225 24.58 -16.55 -33.66
CA ASN A 225 25.34 -15.34 -34.09
C ASN A 225 25.61 -14.40 -32.88
N ALA A 226 24.95 -14.63 -31.73
CA ALA A 226 25.11 -13.85 -30.53
C ALA A 226 25.77 -14.71 -29.43
N THR A 227 27.05 -14.92 -29.51
CA THR A 227 27.84 -15.77 -28.60
C THR A 227 28.63 -14.91 -27.60
N LYS A 228 29.25 -15.54 -26.59
CA LYS A 228 30.15 -14.79 -25.66
C LYS A 228 31.33 -14.14 -26.37
N ASP A 229 31.76 -14.67 -27.53
CA ASP A 229 32.85 -14.09 -28.36
C ASP A 229 32.33 -12.96 -29.27
N THR A 230 31.08 -13.02 -29.68
CA THR A 230 30.40 -12.05 -30.57
C THR A 230 29.00 -11.73 -30.01
N PRO A 231 28.91 -11.06 -28.85
CA PRO A 231 27.63 -10.79 -28.25
C PRO A 231 26.78 -9.80 -29.05
N ALA A 232 25.46 -9.89 -28.90
CA ALA A 232 24.58 -8.83 -29.35
C ALA A 232 24.73 -7.62 -28.42
N GLU A 233 24.77 -6.41 -29.01
CA GLU A 233 24.76 -5.16 -28.24
C GLU A 233 23.33 -4.64 -28.12
N VAL A 234 22.87 -4.47 -26.88
CA VAL A 234 21.54 -3.96 -26.54
C VAL A 234 21.70 -2.61 -25.85
N HIS A 235 21.21 -1.56 -26.49
CA HIS A 235 21.28 -0.19 -26.00
C HIS A 235 19.94 0.20 -25.36
N VAL A 236 19.96 0.56 -24.10
CA VAL A 236 18.76 0.91 -23.30
C VAL A 236 19.04 2.10 -22.41
N THR A 237 17.98 2.75 -21.94
CA THR A 237 18.04 3.78 -20.91
C THR A 237 17.19 3.33 -19.74
N PHE A 238 17.74 3.36 -18.53
CA PHE A 238 16.96 3.10 -17.33
C PHE A 238 15.86 4.14 -17.19
N PRO A 239 14.63 3.75 -16.81
CA PRO A 239 13.56 4.70 -16.50
C PRO A 239 14.00 5.72 -15.42
N GLU A 240 13.46 6.94 -15.48
CA GLU A 240 13.77 8.00 -14.50
C GLU A 240 13.32 7.61 -13.07
N ASP A 241 12.29 6.79 -12.96
CA ASP A 241 11.74 6.26 -11.71
C ASP A 241 12.30 4.89 -11.32
N TYR A 242 13.39 4.45 -11.95
CA TYR A 242 14.01 3.16 -11.65
C TYR A 242 14.40 3.06 -10.18
N GLY A 243 14.13 1.91 -9.55
CA GLY A 243 14.27 1.70 -8.10
C GLY A 243 15.68 1.94 -7.52
N SER A 244 16.73 1.98 -8.37
CA SER A 244 18.08 2.39 -7.98
C SER A 244 18.36 3.79 -8.50
N ALA A 245 18.47 4.76 -7.57
CA ALA A 245 18.81 6.15 -7.91
C ALA A 245 20.16 6.29 -8.64
N ASP A 246 21.08 5.34 -8.44
CA ASP A 246 22.37 5.32 -9.13
C ASP A 246 22.27 4.88 -10.59
N LEU A 247 21.15 4.29 -11.00
CA LEU A 247 20.90 3.81 -12.36
C LEU A 247 19.83 4.62 -13.09
N ALA A 248 18.87 5.23 -12.38
CA ALA A 248 17.76 5.99 -12.94
C ALA A 248 18.23 7.01 -14.00
N GLY A 249 17.55 7.04 -15.17
CA GLY A 249 17.85 7.91 -16.31
C GLY A 249 19.16 7.63 -17.04
N LYS A 250 19.97 6.65 -16.62
CA LYS A 250 21.28 6.38 -17.25
C LYS A 250 21.17 5.49 -18.47
N ALA A 251 21.87 5.85 -19.52
CA ALA A 251 22.05 4.99 -20.69
C ALA A 251 23.02 3.84 -20.37
N ALA A 252 22.67 2.63 -20.78
CA ALA A 252 23.47 1.44 -20.60
C ALA A 252 23.59 0.65 -21.91
N ILE A 253 24.68 -0.08 -22.04
CA ILE A 253 24.91 -1.05 -23.13
C ILE A 253 25.02 -2.42 -22.47
N PHE A 254 24.16 -3.34 -22.89
CA PHE A 254 24.29 -4.74 -22.51
C PHE A 254 24.87 -5.56 -23.63
N TYR A 255 25.87 -6.36 -23.29
CA TYR A 255 26.41 -7.42 -24.18
C TYR A 255 25.67 -8.70 -23.84
N VAL A 256 24.96 -9.26 -24.84
CA VAL A 256 24.08 -10.42 -24.61
C VAL A 256 24.52 -11.58 -25.47
N ALA A 257 24.85 -12.71 -24.84
CA ALA A 257 25.11 -13.97 -25.54
C ALA A 257 23.86 -14.89 -25.36
N VAL A 258 23.41 -15.46 -26.46
CA VAL A 258 22.25 -16.37 -26.45
C VAL A 258 22.75 -17.79 -26.67
N GLU A 259 22.53 -18.66 -25.67
CA GLU A 259 22.91 -20.06 -25.75
C GLU A 259 21.99 -20.82 -26.73
N TYR A 260 20.69 -20.65 -26.55
CA TYR A 260 19.63 -21.12 -27.43
C TYR A 260 18.32 -20.38 -27.09
N ALA A 261 17.30 -20.59 -27.92
CA ALA A 261 15.95 -20.16 -27.62
C ALA A 261 14.97 -21.34 -27.71
N VAL A 262 13.80 -21.19 -27.09
CA VAL A 262 12.64 -22.08 -27.25
C VAL A 262 11.53 -21.26 -27.89
N GLU A 263 10.95 -21.80 -28.95
CA GLU A 263 9.92 -21.13 -29.74
C GLU A 263 8.54 -21.27 -29.08
N TYR A 264 7.84 -20.14 -28.93
CA TYR A 264 6.49 -20.08 -28.36
C TYR A 264 5.54 -19.33 -29.29
N THR A 265 4.25 -19.70 -29.20
CA THR A 265 3.18 -18.95 -29.85
C THR A 265 2.29 -18.31 -28.77
N ILE A 266 2.18 -16.97 -28.85
CA ILE A 266 1.22 -16.19 -28.04
C ILE A 266 -0.17 -16.32 -28.67
N PRO A 267 -1.23 -16.62 -27.90
CA PRO A 267 -2.58 -16.62 -28.43
C PRO A 267 -2.96 -15.27 -29.03
N ALA A 268 -3.61 -15.27 -30.18
CA ALA A 268 -4.08 -14.03 -30.80
C ALA A 268 -5.20 -13.40 -29.98
N TYR A 269 -5.21 -12.06 -29.84
CA TYR A 269 -6.30 -11.36 -29.22
C TYR A 269 -7.55 -11.40 -30.11
N ASN A 270 -8.49 -12.22 -29.74
CA ASN A 270 -9.77 -12.40 -30.43
C ASN A 270 -10.80 -13.01 -29.47
N ARG A 271 -12.08 -13.03 -29.87
CA ARG A 271 -13.18 -13.56 -29.08
C ARG A 271 -12.95 -14.99 -28.60
N ASP A 272 -12.50 -15.89 -29.46
CA ASP A 272 -12.27 -17.28 -29.11
C ASP A 272 -11.23 -17.42 -27.99
N THR A 273 -10.15 -16.66 -28.06
CA THR A 273 -9.12 -16.63 -27.02
C THR A 273 -9.67 -16.05 -25.71
N VAL A 274 -10.38 -14.94 -25.77
CA VAL A 274 -10.94 -14.30 -24.57
C VAL A 274 -11.98 -15.22 -23.90
N GLU A 275 -12.81 -15.87 -24.69
CA GLU A 275 -13.87 -16.75 -24.19
C GLU A 275 -13.34 -18.10 -23.67
N ASN A 276 -12.42 -18.74 -24.40
CA ASN A 276 -12.01 -20.13 -24.14
C ASN A 276 -10.65 -20.25 -23.45
N THR A 277 -9.72 -19.31 -23.66
CA THR A 277 -8.39 -19.32 -23.03
C THR A 277 -8.39 -18.47 -21.75
N LEU A 278 -8.85 -17.23 -21.83
CA LEU A 278 -8.92 -16.35 -20.66
C LEU A 278 -10.17 -16.60 -19.79
N GLN A 279 -11.11 -17.42 -20.29
CA GLN A 279 -12.33 -17.83 -19.59
C GLN A 279 -13.24 -16.66 -19.15
N TYR A 280 -13.17 -15.52 -19.84
CA TYR A 280 -14.06 -14.41 -19.58
C TYR A 280 -15.50 -14.78 -19.95
N GLN A 281 -16.42 -14.65 -18.99
CA GLN A 281 -17.81 -15.09 -19.09
C GLN A 281 -18.80 -13.93 -19.34
N GLY A 282 -18.41 -12.90 -20.08
CA GLY A 282 -19.32 -11.80 -20.41
C GLY A 282 -20.73 -12.25 -20.83
N GLU A 283 -21.70 -11.37 -20.96
CA GLU A 283 -23.08 -11.69 -21.33
C GLU A 283 -23.15 -12.18 -22.80
N LYS A 284 -22.78 -13.44 -23.01
CA LYS A 284 -22.49 -14.10 -24.31
C LYS A 284 -23.57 -13.91 -25.39
N ASP A 285 -24.84 -13.84 -25.00
CA ASP A 285 -25.98 -13.80 -25.92
C ASP A 285 -26.39 -12.38 -26.36
N PHE A 286 -25.75 -11.36 -25.82
CA PHE A 286 -26.12 -9.96 -26.05
C PHE A 286 -25.29 -9.22 -27.11
N TYR A 287 -24.13 -9.76 -27.50
CA TYR A 287 -23.22 -9.01 -28.37
C TYR A 287 -23.53 -9.20 -29.86
N ALA A 288 -23.78 -8.11 -30.52
CA ALA A 288 -24.10 -8.06 -31.96
C ALA A 288 -22.92 -8.47 -32.86
N SER A 289 -21.67 -8.47 -32.32
CA SER A 289 -20.46 -8.84 -33.06
C SER A 289 -19.33 -9.18 -32.11
N ASP A 290 -18.28 -9.85 -32.63
CA ASP A 290 -17.06 -10.11 -31.87
C ASP A 290 -16.36 -8.84 -31.42
N ALA A 291 -16.39 -7.76 -32.21
CA ALA A 291 -15.87 -6.47 -31.82
C ALA A 291 -16.58 -5.89 -30.58
N ALA A 292 -17.92 -6.00 -30.51
CA ALA A 292 -18.65 -5.55 -29.34
C ALA A 292 -18.33 -6.36 -28.08
N TYR A 293 -18.08 -7.67 -28.25
CA TYR A 293 -17.64 -8.53 -27.15
C TYR A 293 -16.22 -8.18 -26.66
N LEU A 294 -15.30 -7.90 -27.58
CA LEU A 294 -13.95 -7.48 -27.22
C LEU A 294 -13.93 -6.11 -26.54
N THR A 295 -14.75 -5.17 -27.00
CA THR A 295 -14.91 -3.85 -26.33
C THR A 295 -15.42 -4.00 -24.89
N GLU A 296 -16.33 -4.95 -24.64
CA GLU A 296 -16.79 -5.24 -23.28
C GLU A 296 -15.66 -5.83 -22.42
N PHE A 297 -14.88 -6.73 -22.98
CA PHE A 297 -13.71 -7.29 -22.28
C PHE A 297 -12.66 -6.19 -21.97
N GLU A 298 -12.39 -5.29 -22.92
CA GLU A 298 -11.52 -4.13 -22.68
C GLU A 298 -12.05 -3.23 -21.56
N ASN A 299 -13.36 -2.98 -21.50
CA ASN A 299 -13.97 -2.25 -20.40
C ASN A 299 -13.86 -2.98 -19.06
N TYR A 300 -13.97 -4.30 -19.06
CA TYR A 300 -13.76 -5.12 -17.87
C TYR A 300 -12.31 -4.98 -17.37
N VAL A 301 -11.33 -5.11 -18.26
CA VAL A 301 -9.91 -4.93 -17.93
C VAL A 301 -9.65 -3.50 -17.44
N LYS A 302 -10.23 -2.49 -18.10
CA LYS A 302 -10.13 -1.10 -17.67
C LYS A 302 -10.63 -0.91 -16.24
N THR A 303 -11.82 -1.44 -15.93
CA THR A 303 -12.39 -1.36 -14.58
C THR A 303 -11.50 -2.06 -13.54
N TYR A 304 -10.88 -3.17 -13.92
CA TYR A 304 -9.91 -3.85 -13.05
C TYR A 304 -8.69 -2.97 -12.75
N LEU A 305 -8.07 -2.37 -13.79
CA LEU A 305 -6.93 -1.47 -13.63
C LEU A 305 -7.30 -0.19 -12.85
N GLU A 306 -8.49 0.39 -13.10
CA GLU A 306 -9.01 1.52 -12.33
C GLU A 306 -9.23 1.16 -10.85
N SER A 307 -9.67 -0.07 -10.58
CA SER A 307 -9.83 -0.56 -9.19
C SER A 307 -8.49 -0.73 -8.48
N ASP A 308 -7.46 -1.16 -9.21
CA ASP A 308 -6.10 -1.30 -8.67
C ASP A 308 -5.47 0.06 -8.30
N LEU A 309 -5.79 1.08 -9.09
CA LEU A 309 -5.34 2.46 -8.86
C LEU A 309 -6.25 3.27 -7.91
N ALA A 310 -7.39 2.72 -7.47
CA ALA A 310 -8.41 3.51 -6.77
C ALA A 310 -7.90 4.14 -5.47
N GLU A 311 -7.09 3.42 -4.69
CA GLU A 311 -6.52 3.94 -3.45
C GLU A 311 -5.49 5.05 -3.71
N ASP A 312 -4.61 4.86 -4.70
CA ASP A 312 -3.61 5.86 -5.07
C ASP A 312 -4.28 7.12 -5.66
N LEU A 313 -5.34 6.94 -6.45
CA LEU A 313 -6.14 8.03 -7.01
C LEU A 313 -6.84 8.85 -5.91
N GLU A 314 -7.44 8.20 -4.92
CA GLU A 314 -8.09 8.90 -3.80
C GLU A 314 -7.05 9.64 -2.95
N TYR A 315 -5.91 9.03 -2.68
CA TYR A 315 -4.80 9.65 -1.99
C TYR A 315 -4.30 10.92 -2.71
N GLU A 316 -4.08 10.85 -4.02
CA GLU A 316 -3.60 12.01 -4.78
C GLU A 316 -4.66 13.11 -4.94
N LYS A 317 -5.95 12.77 -4.98
CA LYS A 317 -7.03 13.76 -4.91
C LYS A 317 -7.02 14.54 -3.60
N ILE A 318 -6.83 13.85 -2.49
CA ILE A 318 -6.74 14.45 -1.15
C ILE A 318 -5.48 15.35 -1.06
N ASN A 319 -4.35 14.87 -1.57
CA ASN A 319 -3.10 15.65 -1.60
C ASN A 319 -3.25 16.92 -2.45
N ALA A 320 -3.79 16.79 -3.66
CA ALA A 320 -4.01 17.94 -4.54
C ALA A 320 -4.96 18.97 -3.91
N LEU A 321 -6.02 18.50 -3.25
CA LEU A 321 -6.96 19.35 -2.52
C LEU A 321 -6.25 20.15 -1.43
N TRP A 322 -5.53 19.48 -0.53
CA TRP A 322 -4.91 20.14 0.61
C TRP A 322 -3.73 21.01 0.23
N ASN A 323 -2.92 20.62 -0.75
CA ASN A 323 -1.86 21.45 -1.30
C ASN A 323 -2.44 22.75 -1.85
N TYR A 324 -3.48 22.66 -2.68
CA TYR A 324 -4.15 23.84 -3.21
C TYR A 324 -4.73 24.74 -2.11
N LEU A 325 -5.49 24.17 -1.16
CA LEU A 325 -6.12 24.97 -0.11
C LEU A 325 -5.10 25.65 0.80
N THR A 326 -4.02 24.97 1.17
CA THR A 326 -2.97 25.55 2.02
C THR A 326 -2.18 26.63 1.30
N GLU A 327 -1.95 26.52 0.00
CA GLU A 327 -1.30 27.54 -0.81
C GLU A 327 -2.17 28.79 -1.01
N GLN A 328 -3.48 28.61 -1.18
CA GLN A 328 -4.42 29.71 -1.45
C GLN A 328 -4.96 30.38 -0.19
N THR A 329 -4.65 29.87 1.00
CA THR A 329 -5.21 30.31 2.28
C THR A 329 -4.11 30.86 3.19
N SER A 330 -4.39 31.99 3.85
CA SER A 330 -3.49 32.54 4.85
C SER A 330 -4.02 32.26 6.25
N CYS A 331 -3.24 31.52 7.04
CA CYS A 331 -3.49 31.27 8.45
C CYS A 331 -2.54 32.13 9.32
N GLN A 332 -3.08 32.73 10.37
CA GLN A 332 -2.33 33.52 11.35
C GLN A 332 -2.55 32.92 12.75
N ASN A 333 -1.70 33.27 13.70
CA ASN A 333 -1.83 32.86 15.11
C ASN A 333 -2.06 31.34 15.27
N LEU A 334 -1.21 30.53 14.62
CA LEU A 334 -1.28 29.09 14.76
C LEU A 334 -1.29 28.70 16.25
N PRO A 335 -2.27 27.89 16.72
CA PRO A 335 -2.37 27.48 18.12
C PRO A 335 -1.15 26.69 18.57
N GLN A 336 -0.40 27.23 19.55
CA GLN A 336 0.80 26.58 20.06
C GLN A 336 0.51 25.20 20.66
N LEU A 337 -0.65 25.01 21.31
CA LEU A 337 -1.06 23.71 21.84
C LEU A 337 -1.14 22.62 20.76
N GLU A 338 -1.61 22.95 19.56
CA GLU A 338 -1.69 21.98 18.46
C GLU A 338 -0.32 21.75 17.83
N LEU A 339 0.51 22.78 17.71
CA LEU A 339 1.91 22.61 17.26
C LEU A 339 2.66 21.67 18.20
N ASP A 340 2.55 21.87 19.51
CA ASP A 340 3.20 21.03 20.52
C ASP A 340 2.62 19.60 20.50
N TYR A 341 1.31 19.46 20.32
CA TYR A 341 0.64 18.16 20.22
C TYR A 341 1.14 17.37 19.01
N TYR A 342 1.12 17.94 17.80
CA TYR A 342 1.60 17.26 16.61
C TYR A 342 3.10 16.95 16.69
N TYR A 343 3.90 17.89 17.19
CA TYR A 343 5.34 17.67 17.36
C TYR A 343 5.63 16.51 18.31
N GLY A 344 4.95 16.45 19.46
CA GLY A 344 5.10 15.37 20.43
C GLY A 344 4.71 14.02 19.83
N ALA A 345 3.55 13.95 19.18
CA ALA A 345 3.03 12.74 18.60
C ALA A 345 3.95 12.18 17.47
N TYR A 346 4.44 13.03 16.57
CA TYR A 346 5.39 12.60 15.53
C TYR A 346 6.74 12.17 16.11
N LEU A 347 7.22 12.89 17.14
CA LEU A 347 8.47 12.52 17.80
C LEU A 347 8.37 11.13 18.45
N GLU A 348 7.28 10.87 19.18
CA GLU A 348 7.00 9.57 19.80
C GLU A 348 6.92 8.45 18.77
N GLU A 349 6.32 8.71 17.60
CA GLU A 349 6.26 7.75 16.49
C GLU A 349 7.65 7.42 15.93
N ILE A 350 8.49 8.44 15.68
CA ILE A 350 9.85 8.26 15.19
C ILE A 350 10.69 7.47 16.22
N GLU A 351 10.55 7.80 17.51
CA GLU A 351 11.21 7.10 18.61
C GLU A 351 10.76 5.64 18.70
N TYR A 352 9.47 5.38 18.60
CA TYR A 352 8.91 4.03 18.61
C TYR A 352 9.47 3.16 17.47
N TYR A 353 9.50 3.66 16.23
CA TYR A 353 10.04 2.88 15.11
C TYR A 353 11.55 2.68 15.23
N TYR A 354 12.29 3.68 15.71
CA TYR A 354 13.71 3.52 15.96
C TYR A 354 13.99 2.42 16.99
N ASP A 355 13.26 2.42 18.10
CA ASP A 355 13.41 1.43 19.17
C ASP A 355 12.99 0.04 18.67
N TYR A 356 11.88 -0.07 17.95
CA TYR A 356 11.42 -1.32 17.37
C TYR A 356 12.45 -1.92 16.41
N TYR A 357 12.92 -1.15 15.43
CA TYR A 357 13.91 -1.65 14.48
C TYR A 357 15.31 -1.85 15.11
N SER A 358 15.66 -1.09 16.14
CA SER A 358 16.89 -1.30 16.90
C SER A 358 16.87 -2.63 17.67
N ALA A 359 15.70 -3.07 18.12
CA ALA A 359 15.51 -4.34 18.81
C ALA A 359 15.46 -5.54 17.85
N TYR A 360 14.82 -5.40 16.68
CA TYR A 360 14.49 -6.51 15.78
C TYR A 360 15.22 -6.47 14.44
N GLY A 361 15.76 -5.34 13.99
CA GLY A 361 16.39 -5.15 12.67
C GLY A 361 17.83 -5.69 12.55
N GLY A 362 18.40 -6.24 13.62
CA GLY A 362 19.71 -6.88 13.62
C GLY A 362 20.88 -5.92 13.39
N THR A 363 22.01 -6.49 12.91
CA THR A 363 23.24 -5.71 12.65
C THR A 363 23.12 -4.78 11.48
N SER A 364 22.36 -5.15 10.45
CA SER A 364 22.16 -4.35 9.23
C SER A 364 21.50 -3.00 9.54
N PHE A 365 20.46 -2.98 10.39
CA PHE A 365 19.82 -1.72 10.80
C PHE A 365 20.79 -0.80 11.55
N LYS A 366 21.59 -1.36 12.47
CA LYS A 366 22.56 -0.58 13.27
C LYS A 366 23.76 -0.07 12.46
N GLU A 367 24.11 -0.75 11.37
CA GLU A 367 25.12 -0.29 10.41
C GLU A 367 24.58 0.86 9.56
N GLN A 368 23.32 0.76 9.14
CA GLN A 368 22.64 1.79 8.33
C GLN A 368 22.30 3.03 9.17
N TYR A 369 21.82 2.84 10.39
CA TYR A 369 21.42 3.92 11.32
C TYR A 369 22.19 3.81 12.63
N PRO A 370 23.38 4.43 12.71
CA PRO A 370 24.25 4.31 13.88
C PRO A 370 23.70 4.98 15.14
N ASP A 371 22.76 5.93 14.98
CA ASP A 371 22.09 6.65 16.05
C ASP A 371 20.69 7.12 15.63
N PHE A 372 19.93 7.63 16.60
CA PHE A 372 18.57 8.14 16.39
C PHE A 372 18.51 9.30 15.39
N ASP A 373 19.52 10.19 15.38
CA ASP A 373 19.54 11.33 14.46
C ASP A 373 19.63 10.89 12.99
N ALA A 374 20.46 9.87 12.70
CA ALA A 374 20.56 9.29 11.37
C ALA A 374 19.26 8.62 10.92
N PHE A 375 18.58 7.91 11.84
CA PHE A 375 17.27 7.32 11.57
C PHE A 375 16.19 8.38 11.34
N ALA A 376 16.10 9.38 12.23
CA ALA A 376 15.12 10.46 12.13
C ALA A 376 15.26 11.26 10.82
N LYS A 377 16.47 11.53 10.36
CA LYS A 377 16.72 12.14 9.04
C LYS A 377 16.21 11.29 7.91
N SER A 378 16.50 10.00 7.92
CA SER A 378 16.01 9.07 6.90
C SER A 378 14.48 8.94 6.94
N TYR A 379 13.91 8.86 8.13
CA TYR A 379 12.46 8.78 8.34
C TYR A 379 11.74 10.00 7.77
N MET A 380 12.28 11.19 8.03
CA MET A 380 11.76 12.47 7.55
C MET A 380 12.14 12.79 6.08
N GLY A 381 12.88 11.90 5.40
CA GLY A 381 13.34 12.13 4.02
C GLY A 381 14.36 13.27 3.88
N VAL A 382 15.10 13.57 4.95
CA VAL A 382 16.06 14.67 5.00
C VAL A 382 17.47 14.16 4.71
N ALA A 383 18.24 14.92 3.93
CA ALA A 383 19.64 14.59 3.63
C ALA A 383 20.49 14.49 4.91
N ALA A 384 21.62 13.77 4.83
CA ALA A 384 22.48 13.48 5.98
C ALA A 384 22.98 14.73 6.72
N ASP A 385 23.14 15.87 6.03
CA ASP A 385 23.54 17.17 6.55
C ASP A 385 22.35 18.10 6.87
N GLY A 386 21.10 17.63 6.67
CA GLY A 386 19.90 18.41 6.89
C GLY A 386 19.42 18.43 8.35
N ASP A 387 18.43 19.28 8.63
CA ASP A 387 17.78 19.45 9.93
C ASP A 387 16.38 18.83 9.93
N TRP A 388 16.28 17.60 10.39
CA TRP A 388 15.00 16.88 10.46
C TRP A 388 14.00 17.52 11.43
N LYS A 389 14.48 18.22 12.49
CA LYS A 389 13.59 18.91 13.43
C LYS A 389 12.93 20.14 12.80
N ALA A 390 13.66 20.83 11.92
CA ALA A 390 13.08 21.93 11.16
C ALA A 390 11.99 21.41 10.19
N GLU A 391 12.22 20.28 9.53
CA GLU A 391 11.20 19.68 8.66
C GLU A 391 10.00 19.14 9.45
N LEU A 392 10.22 18.54 10.63
CA LEU A 392 9.16 18.14 11.54
C LEU A 392 8.31 19.34 11.99
N ASN A 393 8.92 20.45 12.38
CA ASN A 393 8.18 21.68 12.73
C ASN A 393 7.32 22.18 11.56
N LYS A 394 7.86 22.18 10.35
CA LYS A 394 7.11 22.56 9.14
C LYS A 394 5.92 21.62 8.89
N LEU A 395 6.11 20.31 9.04
CA LEU A 395 5.04 19.35 8.95
C LEU A 395 3.93 19.64 9.98
N CYS A 396 4.30 19.93 11.23
CA CYS A 396 3.33 20.30 12.28
C CYS A 396 2.59 21.61 11.95
N GLU A 397 3.28 22.62 11.41
CA GLU A 397 2.62 23.84 10.95
C GLU A 397 1.61 23.57 9.84
N ASP A 398 1.94 22.69 8.89
CA ASP A 398 1.05 22.35 7.78
C ASP A 398 -0.17 21.54 8.26
N MET A 399 -0.01 20.68 9.27
CA MET A 399 -1.13 20.00 9.93
C MET A 399 -2.06 20.98 10.64
N VAL A 400 -1.53 21.89 11.43
CA VAL A 400 -2.31 22.92 12.13
C VAL A 400 -3.02 23.84 11.14
N LYS A 401 -2.41 24.22 10.03
CA LYS A 401 -3.06 24.99 8.95
C LYS A 401 -4.23 24.24 8.34
N LYS A 402 -4.08 22.93 8.07
CA LYS A 402 -5.17 22.09 7.55
C LYS A 402 -6.35 22.06 8.52
N ASP A 403 -6.10 21.88 9.82
CA ASP A 403 -7.14 21.95 10.84
C ASP A 403 -7.84 23.30 10.82
N MET A 404 -7.08 24.40 10.90
CA MET A 404 -7.64 25.75 10.89
C MET A 404 -8.50 26.03 9.64
N ILE A 405 -8.05 25.61 8.46
CA ILE A 405 -8.80 25.75 7.20
C ILE A 405 -10.08 24.93 7.26
N THR A 406 -10.00 23.68 7.74
CA THR A 406 -11.15 22.77 7.89
C THR A 406 -12.23 23.42 8.77
N TYR A 407 -11.86 23.86 9.95
CA TYR A 407 -12.80 24.47 10.90
C TYR A 407 -13.32 25.83 10.44
N ALA A 408 -12.48 26.64 9.79
CA ALA A 408 -12.92 27.94 9.24
C ALA A 408 -13.95 27.76 8.13
N ILE A 409 -13.73 26.84 7.18
CA ILE A 409 -14.70 26.53 6.11
C ILE A 409 -15.98 25.93 6.72
N ALA A 410 -15.85 24.97 7.66
CA ALA A 410 -16.99 24.38 8.34
C ALA A 410 -17.86 25.44 9.06
N GLU A 411 -17.24 26.46 9.64
CA GLU A 411 -17.96 27.56 10.27
C GLU A 411 -18.60 28.49 9.24
N LEU A 412 -17.90 28.83 8.15
CA LEU A 412 -18.42 29.66 7.06
C LEU A 412 -19.65 29.02 6.36
N GLU A 413 -19.63 27.71 6.21
CA GLU A 413 -20.72 26.94 5.55
C GLU A 413 -21.77 26.43 6.54
N GLY A 414 -21.60 26.67 7.85
CA GLY A 414 -22.55 26.21 8.90
C GLY A 414 -22.52 24.69 9.11
N MET A 415 -21.38 24.05 8.84
CA MET A 415 -21.18 22.60 8.86
C MET A 415 -20.40 22.10 10.10
N LYS A 416 -20.05 23.00 11.02
CA LYS A 416 -19.21 22.71 12.21
C LYS A 416 -19.87 21.74 13.19
N SER A 417 -21.21 21.56 13.12
CA SER A 417 -21.93 20.58 13.96
C SER A 417 -21.86 19.18 13.37
N LEU A 418 -21.77 18.20 14.26
CA LEU A 418 -21.82 16.77 13.91
C LEU A 418 -23.16 16.17 14.28
N SER A 419 -23.69 15.30 13.43
CA SER A 419 -24.79 14.40 13.80
C SER A 419 -24.29 13.19 14.58
N ASP A 420 -25.22 12.50 15.25
CA ASP A 420 -24.89 11.27 15.97
C ASP A 420 -24.38 10.17 15.00
N GLU A 421 -24.87 10.16 13.76
CA GLU A 421 -24.44 9.21 12.74
C GLU A 421 -22.98 9.47 12.31
N GLU A 422 -22.59 10.73 12.08
CA GLU A 422 -21.23 11.10 11.71
C GLU A 422 -20.24 10.75 12.84
N TYR A 423 -20.57 11.05 14.06
CA TYR A 423 -19.76 10.69 15.23
C TYR A 423 -19.58 9.17 15.38
N LYS A 424 -20.69 8.42 15.27
CA LYS A 424 -20.64 6.95 15.39
C LYS A 424 -19.91 6.29 14.24
N ALA A 425 -19.98 6.86 13.03
CA ALA A 425 -19.23 6.36 11.87
C ALA A 425 -17.73 6.45 12.12
N GLU A 426 -17.25 7.57 12.67
CA GLU A 426 -15.84 7.75 13.02
C GLU A 426 -15.42 6.79 14.15
N LEU A 427 -16.20 6.68 15.21
CA LEU A 427 -15.90 5.74 16.29
C LEU A 427 -15.85 4.29 15.79
N LYS A 428 -16.81 3.91 14.92
CA LYS A 428 -16.82 2.59 14.30
C LYS A 428 -15.59 2.36 13.41
N TYR A 429 -15.15 3.38 12.65
CA TYR A 429 -13.92 3.29 11.85
C TYR A 429 -12.72 2.87 12.73
N TRP A 430 -12.58 3.48 13.90
CA TRP A 430 -11.50 3.11 14.83
C TRP A 430 -11.65 1.71 15.41
N VAL A 431 -12.89 1.27 15.74
CA VAL A 431 -13.15 -0.12 16.17
C VAL A 431 -12.75 -1.12 15.07
N ASP A 432 -13.16 -0.86 13.83
CA ASP A 432 -12.84 -1.70 12.68
C ASP A 432 -11.32 -1.71 12.39
N TYR A 433 -10.66 -0.55 12.51
CA TYR A 433 -9.23 -0.41 12.33
C TYR A 433 -8.45 -1.30 13.31
N TYR A 434 -8.84 -1.32 14.56
CA TYR A 434 -8.25 -2.20 15.57
C TYR A 434 -8.73 -3.66 15.50
N GLN A 435 -9.54 -4.01 14.48
CA GLN A 435 -10.00 -5.37 14.22
C GLN A 435 -10.62 -6.07 15.48
N GLY A 436 -11.21 -5.30 16.37
CA GLY A 436 -11.82 -5.79 17.61
C GLY A 436 -10.85 -6.02 18.77
N TYR A 437 -9.56 -5.67 18.62
CA TYR A 437 -8.60 -5.70 19.73
C TYR A 437 -8.87 -4.60 20.78
N MET A 438 -9.63 -3.57 20.42
CA MET A 438 -10.05 -2.49 21.32
C MET A 438 -11.55 -2.27 21.21
N THR A 439 -12.18 -2.11 22.37
CA THR A 439 -13.59 -1.73 22.48
C THR A 439 -13.79 -0.22 22.26
N GLU A 440 -15.03 0.22 21.99
CA GLU A 440 -15.36 1.65 21.91
C GLU A 440 -14.94 2.40 23.19
N GLU A 441 -15.12 1.81 24.38
CA GLU A 441 -14.75 2.42 25.66
C GLU A 441 -13.24 2.60 25.78
N GLU A 442 -12.45 1.61 25.36
CA GLU A 442 -10.99 1.67 25.36
C GLU A 442 -10.48 2.71 24.33
N ILE A 443 -11.09 2.77 23.14
CA ILE A 443 -10.77 3.80 22.14
C ILE A 443 -11.04 5.20 22.70
N LEU A 444 -12.22 5.43 23.28
CA LEU A 444 -12.56 6.71 23.88
C LEU A 444 -11.67 7.07 25.08
N SER A 445 -11.28 6.07 25.88
CA SER A 445 -10.35 6.26 27.00
C SER A 445 -8.95 6.67 26.51
N ASN A 446 -8.47 6.03 25.45
CA ASN A 446 -7.11 6.23 24.94
C ASN A 446 -7.00 7.47 24.04
N MET A 447 -7.93 7.65 23.11
CA MET A 447 -7.90 8.76 22.15
C MET A 447 -8.63 10.01 22.65
N GLY A 448 -9.74 9.85 23.37
CA GLY A 448 -10.61 10.89 23.82
C GLY A 448 -11.71 11.28 22.84
N GLU A 449 -12.84 11.73 23.38
CA GLU A 449 -14.01 12.13 22.60
C GLU A 449 -13.69 13.29 21.63
N GLU A 450 -12.83 14.23 22.01
CA GLU A 450 -12.45 15.35 21.18
C GLU A 450 -11.69 14.94 19.92
N VAL A 451 -10.86 13.89 19.96
CA VAL A 451 -10.15 13.36 18.79
C VAL A 451 -11.15 12.70 17.84
N ILE A 452 -12.06 11.89 18.34
CA ILE A 452 -13.11 11.28 17.52
C ILE A 452 -14.00 12.35 16.85
N ARG A 453 -14.36 13.40 17.58
CA ARG A 453 -15.14 14.51 17.01
C ARG A 453 -14.35 15.29 15.95
N ALA A 454 -13.07 15.53 16.17
CA ALA A 454 -12.20 16.18 15.20
C ALA A 454 -12.07 15.34 13.93
N GLY A 455 -11.84 14.03 14.06
CA GLY A 455 -11.81 13.08 12.94
C GLY A 455 -13.10 13.09 12.13
N ALA A 456 -14.24 12.97 12.81
CA ALA A 456 -15.57 13.00 12.16
C ALA A 456 -15.81 14.31 11.38
N LEU A 457 -15.40 15.46 11.93
CA LEU A 457 -15.52 16.74 11.21
C LEU A 457 -14.56 16.82 10.02
N SER A 458 -13.33 16.36 10.20
CA SER A 458 -12.32 16.32 9.14
C SER A 458 -12.80 15.45 7.97
N GLU A 459 -13.28 14.25 8.23
CA GLU A 459 -13.84 13.34 7.21
C GLU A 459 -15.03 13.97 6.47
N LYS A 460 -15.98 14.53 7.22
CA LYS A 460 -17.13 15.23 6.66
C LYS A 460 -16.72 16.38 5.73
N MET A 461 -15.79 17.21 6.19
CA MET A 461 -15.35 18.38 5.42
C MET A 461 -14.50 17.99 4.22
N GLN A 462 -13.60 17.02 4.36
CA GLN A 462 -12.79 16.50 3.25
C GLN A 462 -13.69 15.95 2.15
N LYS A 463 -14.66 15.12 2.50
CA LYS A 463 -15.62 14.58 1.55
C LYS A 463 -16.40 15.68 0.83
N TRP A 464 -16.91 16.66 1.58
CA TRP A 464 -17.62 17.79 0.99
C TRP A 464 -16.73 18.65 0.07
N LEU A 465 -15.47 18.90 0.47
CA LEU A 465 -14.50 19.67 -0.32
C LEU A 465 -14.11 18.95 -1.62
N LEU A 466 -13.95 17.63 -1.57
CA LEU A 466 -13.70 16.83 -2.78
C LEU A 466 -14.86 16.94 -3.79
N GLU A 467 -16.12 17.03 -3.32
CA GLU A 467 -17.29 17.27 -4.16
C GLU A 467 -17.30 18.67 -4.79
N GLN A 468 -16.59 19.66 -4.22
CA GLN A 468 -16.44 21.01 -4.77
C GLN A 468 -15.33 21.10 -5.83
N ALA A 469 -14.52 20.06 -6.01
CA ALA A 469 -13.40 20.01 -6.94
C ALA A 469 -13.76 19.29 -8.25
N THR A 470 -13.13 19.73 -9.33
CA THR A 470 -13.08 19.01 -10.60
C THR A 470 -11.63 18.59 -10.81
N PHE A 471 -11.43 17.31 -11.08
CA PHE A 471 -10.10 16.75 -11.30
C PHE A 471 -9.86 16.54 -12.79
N THR A 472 -8.68 16.90 -13.23
CA THR A 472 -8.14 16.63 -14.57
C THR A 472 -6.78 15.96 -14.43
N PHE A 473 -6.34 15.25 -15.46
CA PHE A 473 -5.02 14.63 -15.45
C PHE A 473 -4.03 15.46 -16.26
N GLU A 474 -2.76 15.41 -15.87
CA GLU A 474 -1.67 15.93 -16.70
C GLU A 474 -1.68 15.26 -18.08
N ALA A 475 -1.13 15.93 -19.08
CA ALA A 475 -0.94 15.29 -20.39
C ALA A 475 0.18 14.23 -20.24
N ALA A 476 -0.05 13.03 -20.78
CA ALA A 476 1.00 12.03 -20.88
C ALA A 476 2.12 12.58 -21.77
N GLU A 477 3.37 12.52 -21.32
CA GLU A 477 4.57 12.96 -22.06
C GLU A 477 4.92 12.01 -23.21
#